data_a6b448d434644f85d4423483807cd466
#
_entry.id   a6b448d434644f85d4423483807cd466
#
_cell.length_a   1.000
_cell.length_b   1.000
_cell.length_c   1.000
_cell.angle_alpha   90.00
_cell.angle_beta   90.00
_cell.angle_gamma   90.00
#
_symmetry.space_group_name_H-M   'P 1'
#
loop_
_entity.id
_entity.type
_entity.pdbx_description
1 polymer ?
#
loop_
_entity_poly.entity_id
_entity_poly.type
_entity_poly.pdbx_seq_one_letter_code
_entity_poly.pdbx_strand_id
1 'polypeptide(L)'
;MSPAAGAEMARASRSWSPTRPESTRPESTRPESTRPESTRPGANDLTGPLSDPEFVAGLRAVPSGLGGSAPPWPAVDIVGVRPDGTPVTVDLAARSRPVLLVFLSIGCDGCDVFWAGLADPPAAIDVVAVTKGASAVSPDEVAALATCPVVMSGAAWLDYRVTGYPFLVLLDPVARRILAESVGFEWSDIDAMLTAAEPGDG
;
A
#
# COMPACT_ATOMS: atom_id res chain seq x y z
N MET A 1 21.09 55.31 32.05
CA MET A 1 22.52 55.33 31.70
C MET A 1 22.79 54.09 30.83
N SER A 2 22.90 54.32 29.49
CA SER A 2 23.50 53.37 28.48
C SER A 2 25.03 53.24 28.75
N PRO A 3 25.75 52.30 28.10
CA PRO A 3 25.69 51.99 26.66
C PRO A 3 25.78 50.49 26.33
N ALA A 4 25.26 50.00 25.23
CA ALA A 4 25.82 49.77 23.89
C ALA A 4 27.19 49.08 23.81
N ALA A 5 27.19 47.87 23.28
CA ALA A 5 28.31 47.34 22.51
C ALA A 5 27.79 46.32 21.48
N GLY A 6 27.93 46.67 20.20
CA GLY A 6 27.72 45.82 19.05
C GLY A 6 28.88 44.86 18.85
N ALA A 7 28.61 43.74 18.24
CA ALA A 7 29.59 42.89 17.59
C ALA A 7 29.03 42.44 16.25
N GLU A 8 29.48 43.13 15.25
CA GLU A 8 29.45 42.82 13.83
C GLU A 8 30.28 41.56 13.59
N MET A 9 29.68 40.45 13.15
CA MET A 9 30.40 39.29 12.67
C MET A 9 30.28 39.18 11.17
N ALA A 10 31.42 39.45 10.55
CA ALA A 10 31.67 39.43 9.11
C ALA A 10 31.33 38.09 8.47
N ARG A 11 30.61 38.18 7.37
CA ARG A 11 30.39 37.11 6.40
C ARG A 11 31.70 36.77 5.69
N ALA A 12 32.22 35.58 5.90
CA ALA A 12 33.25 34.98 5.05
C ALA A 12 32.56 34.08 4.01
N SER A 13 32.32 34.63 2.85
CA SER A 13 31.93 33.87 1.64
C SER A 13 33.20 33.15 1.14
N ARG A 14 33.26 31.83 1.35
CA ARG A 14 34.22 30.98 0.67
C ARG A 14 33.56 30.41 -0.59
N SER A 15 33.95 30.98 -1.73
CA SER A 15 33.69 30.40 -3.04
C SER A 15 34.50 29.11 -3.19
N TRP A 16 33.80 28.00 -3.23
CA TRP A 16 34.39 26.71 -3.57
C TRP A 16 34.17 26.45 -5.06
N SER A 17 35.26 26.47 -5.84
CA SER A 17 35.28 26.05 -7.22
C SER A 17 35.77 24.60 -7.29
N PRO A 18 34.99 23.64 -7.79
CA PRO A 18 35.48 22.29 -8.03
C PRO A 18 36.31 22.29 -9.34
N THR A 19 37.61 22.09 -9.23
CA THR A 19 38.49 21.73 -10.35
C THR A 19 38.12 20.31 -10.80
N ARG A 20 37.61 20.18 -12.02
CA ARG A 20 37.33 18.92 -12.68
C ARG A 20 38.66 18.29 -13.14
N PRO A 21 39.00 17.06 -12.74
CA PRO A 21 40.12 16.37 -13.36
C PRO A 21 39.69 15.86 -14.75
N GLU A 22 40.51 16.19 -15.71
CA GLU A 22 40.48 15.72 -17.08
C GLU A 22 40.74 14.20 -17.10
N SER A 23 39.70 13.40 -17.32
CA SER A 23 39.81 11.95 -17.42
C SER A 23 40.14 11.58 -18.86
N THR A 24 41.42 11.28 -19.09
CA THR A 24 41.90 10.63 -20.33
C THR A 24 41.33 9.23 -20.40
N ARG A 25 40.38 9.05 -21.29
CA ARG A 25 39.73 7.78 -21.60
C ARG A 25 40.65 6.95 -22.49
N PRO A 26 41.09 5.76 -22.12
CA PRO A 26 41.79 4.87 -23.05
C PRO A 26 40.76 4.32 -24.06
N GLU A 27 41.13 4.42 -25.31
CA GLU A 27 40.43 3.83 -26.47
C GLU A 27 40.43 2.29 -26.33
N SER A 28 39.31 1.75 -25.93
CA SER A 28 39.10 0.31 -25.84
C SER A 28 38.64 -0.21 -27.19
N THR A 29 39.56 -0.85 -27.91
CA THR A 29 39.29 -1.63 -29.13
C THR A 29 38.33 -2.75 -28.75
N ARG A 30 37.07 -2.62 -29.12
CA ARG A 30 36.03 -3.62 -28.94
C ARG A 30 36.18 -4.70 -30.04
N PRO A 31 36.35 -5.96 -29.71
CA PRO A 31 36.26 -7.00 -30.70
C PRO A 31 34.80 -7.11 -31.20
N GLU A 32 34.68 -7.16 -32.51
CA GLU A 32 33.44 -7.37 -33.25
C GLU A 32 32.91 -8.77 -32.88
N SER A 33 31.97 -8.80 -31.94
CA SER A 33 31.24 -10.00 -31.57
C SER A 33 30.12 -10.21 -32.59
N THR A 34 30.32 -11.16 -33.48
CA THR A 34 29.30 -11.68 -34.38
C THR A 34 28.19 -12.32 -33.52
N ARG A 35 27.19 -11.50 -33.19
CA ARG A 35 25.98 -11.94 -32.51
C ARG A 35 25.14 -12.71 -33.53
N PRO A 36 24.75 -13.96 -33.26
CA PRO A 36 23.79 -14.63 -34.13
C PRO A 36 22.48 -13.81 -34.09
N GLU A 37 21.96 -13.56 -35.26
CA GLU A 37 20.67 -12.91 -35.49
C GLU A 37 19.59 -13.73 -34.79
N SER A 38 19.29 -13.35 -33.55
CA SER A 38 18.16 -13.89 -32.82
C SER A 38 16.92 -13.32 -33.50
N THR A 39 16.24 -14.14 -34.27
CA THR A 39 14.93 -13.88 -34.83
C THR A 39 14.02 -13.50 -33.65
N ARG A 40 13.83 -12.21 -33.43
CA ARG A 40 12.81 -11.74 -32.51
C ARG A 40 11.47 -12.23 -33.04
N PRO A 41 10.71 -13.01 -32.27
CA PRO A 41 9.30 -13.21 -32.59
C PRO A 41 8.65 -11.82 -32.66
N GLY A 42 7.84 -11.63 -33.68
CA GLY A 42 7.23 -10.35 -34.00
C GLY A 42 6.54 -9.74 -32.78
N ALA A 43 6.65 -8.43 -32.65
CA ALA A 43 6.17 -7.61 -31.54
C ALA A 43 4.63 -7.57 -31.37
N ASN A 44 3.89 -8.58 -31.84
CA ASN A 44 2.43 -8.64 -31.82
C ASN A 44 1.87 -9.96 -31.26
N ASP A 45 2.69 -10.78 -30.61
CA ASP A 45 2.17 -11.98 -29.97
C ASP A 45 2.05 -11.77 -28.45
N LEU A 46 1.28 -10.76 -28.07
CA LEU A 46 0.73 -10.59 -26.73
C LEU A 46 -0.57 -11.40 -26.55
N THR A 47 -0.86 -12.34 -27.46
CA THR A 47 -1.87 -13.38 -27.30
C THR A 47 -1.37 -14.47 -26.37
N GLY A 48 -0.89 -14.07 -25.19
CA GLY A 48 -0.64 -14.97 -24.09
C GLY A 48 -1.95 -15.39 -23.41
N PRO A 49 -1.90 -16.31 -22.47
CA PRO A 49 -3.08 -16.82 -21.74
C PRO A 49 -3.93 -15.71 -21.08
N LEU A 50 -3.40 -14.50 -20.90
CA LEU A 50 -4.12 -13.34 -20.38
C LEU A 50 -5.16 -12.76 -21.38
N SER A 51 -5.12 -13.15 -22.65
CA SER A 51 -6.11 -12.77 -23.66
C SER A 51 -7.22 -13.82 -23.84
N ASP A 52 -7.10 -14.95 -23.17
CA ASP A 52 -8.14 -16.01 -23.19
C ASP A 52 -9.25 -15.62 -22.20
N PRO A 53 -10.48 -15.36 -22.71
CA PRO A 53 -11.61 -14.97 -21.84
C PRO A 53 -11.98 -16.08 -20.83
N GLU A 54 -11.77 -17.35 -21.14
CA GLU A 54 -11.96 -18.45 -20.19
C GLU A 54 -10.89 -18.44 -19.10
N PHE A 55 -9.63 -18.15 -19.45
CA PHE A 55 -8.55 -18.01 -18.46
C PHE A 55 -8.79 -16.79 -17.55
N VAL A 56 -9.20 -15.64 -18.12
CA VAL A 56 -9.54 -14.44 -17.35
C VAL A 56 -10.79 -14.67 -16.48
N ALA A 57 -11.80 -15.39 -16.98
CA ALA A 57 -12.96 -15.79 -16.19
C ALA A 57 -12.56 -16.78 -15.08
N GLY A 58 -11.61 -17.68 -15.35
CA GLY A 58 -11.05 -18.59 -14.36
C GLY A 58 -10.25 -17.88 -13.26
N LEU A 59 -9.52 -16.82 -13.60
CA LEU A 59 -8.82 -15.96 -12.61
C LEU A 59 -9.82 -15.19 -11.73
N ARG A 60 -10.95 -14.77 -12.29
CA ARG A 60 -12.04 -14.15 -11.53
C ARG A 60 -12.84 -15.15 -10.70
N ALA A 61 -12.87 -16.40 -11.14
CA ALA A 61 -13.52 -17.51 -10.45
C ALA A 61 -12.61 -18.19 -9.41
N VAL A 62 -11.32 -17.84 -9.32
CA VAL A 62 -10.54 -18.18 -8.12
C VAL A 62 -11.19 -17.42 -6.99
N PRO A 63 -11.90 -18.10 -6.06
CA PRO A 63 -12.49 -17.41 -4.92
C PRO A 63 -11.33 -16.64 -4.26
N SER A 64 -11.44 -15.34 -4.24
CA SER A 64 -10.53 -14.50 -3.48
C SER A 64 -10.57 -15.06 -2.07
N GLY A 65 -9.64 -15.91 -1.66
CA GLY A 65 -9.46 -16.49 -0.32
C GLY A 65 -10.67 -16.71 0.61
N LEU A 66 -11.89 -16.44 0.18
CA LEU A 66 -13.14 -16.41 0.94
C LEU A 66 -13.63 -17.78 1.40
N GLY A 67 -12.90 -18.84 1.13
CA GLY A 67 -13.18 -20.20 1.60
C GLY A 67 -11.96 -20.85 2.24
N GLY A 68 -10.86 -20.12 2.40
CA GLY A 68 -9.68 -20.58 3.12
C GLY A 68 -9.94 -20.61 4.62
N SER A 69 -9.38 -21.60 5.32
CA SER A 69 -9.29 -21.56 6.77
C SER A 69 -8.72 -20.22 7.21
N ALA A 70 -9.29 -19.61 8.27
CA ALA A 70 -8.77 -18.36 8.83
C ALA A 70 -7.24 -18.46 8.99
N PRO A 71 -6.50 -17.40 8.67
CA PRO A 71 -5.05 -17.40 8.80
C PRO A 71 -4.61 -17.80 10.21
N PRO A 72 -3.53 -18.54 10.38
CA PRO A 72 -3.11 -19.07 11.68
C PRO A 72 -2.51 -18.01 12.63
N TRP A 73 -2.47 -16.76 12.23
CA TRP A 73 -1.96 -15.66 13.07
C TRP A 73 -3.08 -14.78 13.63
N PRO A 74 -2.89 -14.26 14.86
CA PRO A 74 -3.92 -13.44 15.51
C PRO A 74 -4.02 -12.06 14.87
N ALA A 75 -5.19 -11.44 15.02
CA ALA A 75 -5.35 -10.02 14.78
C ALA A 75 -4.60 -9.21 15.84
N VAL A 76 -3.86 -8.19 15.42
CA VAL A 76 -3.08 -7.30 16.29
C VAL A 76 -3.54 -5.85 16.15
N ASP A 77 -3.33 -5.07 17.20
CA ASP A 77 -3.61 -3.64 17.19
C ASP A 77 -2.70 -2.94 16.19
N ILE A 78 -3.22 -1.90 15.53
CA ILE A 78 -2.43 -1.14 14.56
C ILE A 78 -1.95 0.15 15.21
N VAL A 79 -0.65 0.33 15.22
CA VAL A 79 -0.01 1.57 15.67
C VAL A 79 0.57 2.31 14.47
N GLY A 80 0.30 3.61 14.39
CA GLY A 80 0.78 4.44 13.30
C GLY A 80 0.53 5.91 13.54
N VAL A 81 0.45 6.67 12.47
CA VAL A 81 0.10 8.09 12.49
C VAL A 81 -1.05 8.37 11.54
N ARG A 82 -1.83 9.40 11.84
CA ARG A 82 -2.77 9.95 10.86
C ARG A 82 -2.04 10.77 9.80
N PRO A 83 -2.70 11.13 8.70
CA PRO A 83 -2.09 12.01 7.69
C PRO A 83 -1.62 13.36 8.25
N ASP A 84 -2.21 13.87 9.31
CA ASP A 84 -1.79 15.09 10.01
C ASP A 84 -0.58 14.90 10.94
N GLY A 85 0.00 13.68 10.97
CA GLY A 85 1.12 13.33 11.83
C GLY A 85 0.75 12.96 13.27
N THR A 86 -0.55 13.02 13.64
CA THR A 86 -1.00 12.66 15.00
C THR A 86 -0.85 11.15 15.22
N PRO A 87 -0.19 10.69 16.30
CA PRO A 87 -0.13 9.28 16.65
C PRO A 87 -1.53 8.69 16.85
N VAL A 88 -1.73 7.48 16.37
CA VAL A 88 -3.00 6.76 16.48
C VAL A 88 -2.75 5.26 16.71
N THR A 89 -3.64 4.67 17.52
CA THR A 89 -3.72 3.23 17.69
C THR A 89 -5.14 2.77 17.37
N VAL A 90 -5.28 1.78 16.49
CA VAL A 90 -6.51 1.04 16.33
C VAL A 90 -6.47 -0.08 17.36
N ASP A 91 -7.03 0.20 18.53
CA ASP A 91 -7.17 -0.77 19.62
C ASP A 91 -8.36 -1.69 19.33
N LEU A 92 -8.09 -2.95 19.07
CA LEU A 92 -9.12 -3.95 18.80
C LEU A 92 -9.94 -4.27 20.06
N ALA A 93 -9.35 -4.20 21.26
CA ALA A 93 -10.07 -4.46 22.49
C ALA A 93 -11.17 -3.40 22.78
N ALA A 94 -11.03 -2.23 22.21
CA ALA A 94 -12.03 -1.15 22.32
C ALA A 94 -13.17 -1.27 21.28
N ARG A 95 -13.16 -2.31 20.41
CA ARG A 95 -14.14 -2.51 19.34
C ARG A 95 -15.11 -3.63 19.69
N SER A 96 -16.37 -3.43 19.35
CA SER A 96 -17.44 -4.42 19.53
C SER A 96 -18.01 -4.94 18.21
N ARG A 97 -17.69 -4.29 17.09
CA ARG A 97 -18.12 -4.68 15.76
C ARG A 97 -16.92 -5.21 14.96
N PRO A 98 -17.15 -6.06 13.96
CA PRO A 98 -16.08 -6.47 13.07
C PRO A 98 -15.34 -5.25 12.49
N VAL A 99 -14.05 -5.39 12.29
CA VAL A 99 -13.19 -4.33 11.73
C VAL A 99 -12.68 -4.77 10.38
N LEU A 100 -12.95 -3.98 9.36
CA LEU A 100 -12.35 -4.15 8.04
C LEU A 100 -11.14 -3.24 7.90
N LEU A 101 -9.98 -3.84 7.73
CA LEU A 101 -8.77 -3.14 7.33
C LEU A 101 -8.67 -3.16 5.81
N VAL A 102 -8.52 -1.98 5.21
CA VAL A 102 -8.34 -1.83 3.77
C VAL A 102 -6.95 -1.26 3.50
N PHE A 103 -6.03 -2.12 3.08
CA PHE A 103 -4.65 -1.74 2.77
C PHE A 103 -4.58 -1.17 1.36
N LEU A 104 -4.26 0.12 1.27
CA LEU A 104 -4.27 0.89 0.04
C LEU A 104 -2.95 1.61 -0.21
N SER A 105 -2.70 1.93 -1.47
CA SER A 105 -1.60 2.81 -1.89
C SER A 105 -2.15 3.99 -2.68
N ILE A 106 -1.34 5.05 -2.77
CA ILE A 106 -1.60 6.20 -3.64
C ILE A 106 -1.08 5.89 -5.03
N GLY A 107 -1.78 6.35 -6.07
CA GLY A 107 -1.40 6.14 -7.47
C GLY A 107 -1.51 4.69 -7.95
N CYS A 108 -2.42 3.93 -7.35
CA CYS A 108 -2.75 2.56 -7.70
C CYS A 108 -4.17 2.54 -8.29
N ASP A 109 -4.29 2.24 -9.58
CA ASP A 109 -5.58 2.24 -10.29
C ASP A 109 -6.64 1.34 -9.60
N GLY A 110 -6.22 0.18 -9.08
CA GLY A 110 -7.12 -0.72 -8.34
C GLY A 110 -7.52 -0.19 -6.96
N CYS A 111 -6.75 0.72 -6.36
CA CYS A 111 -7.05 1.29 -5.05
C CYS A 111 -8.09 2.42 -5.13
N ASP A 112 -8.23 3.08 -6.29
CA ASP A 112 -9.12 4.24 -6.46
C ASP A 112 -10.59 3.87 -6.22
N VAL A 113 -10.99 2.67 -6.63
CA VAL A 113 -12.35 2.12 -6.37
C VAL A 113 -12.62 2.03 -4.87
N PHE A 114 -11.62 1.61 -4.09
CA PHE A 114 -11.74 1.49 -2.63
C PHE A 114 -11.70 2.85 -1.95
N TRP A 115 -10.82 3.77 -2.38
CA TRP A 115 -10.82 5.13 -1.85
C TRP A 115 -12.18 5.82 -2.05
N ALA A 116 -12.82 5.64 -3.21
CA ALA A 116 -14.13 6.18 -3.48
C ALA A 116 -15.23 5.52 -2.62
N GLY A 117 -15.22 4.18 -2.52
CA GLY A 117 -16.21 3.42 -1.76
C GLY A 117 -16.15 3.66 -0.26
N LEU A 118 -14.96 4.00 0.29
CA LEU A 118 -14.78 4.34 1.70
C LEU A 118 -15.54 5.61 2.15
N ALA A 119 -16.13 6.36 1.23
CA ALA A 119 -17.02 7.48 1.57
C ALA A 119 -18.37 7.03 2.16
N ASP A 120 -18.81 5.81 1.82
CA ASP A 120 -20.07 5.23 2.32
C ASP A 120 -19.86 3.75 2.68
N PRO A 121 -19.15 3.46 3.78
CA PRO A 121 -18.83 2.09 4.17
C PRO A 121 -20.06 1.37 4.75
N PRO A 122 -20.10 0.02 4.71
CA PRO A 122 -21.15 -0.77 5.31
C PRO A 122 -21.33 -0.46 6.81
N ALA A 123 -22.55 -0.13 7.23
CA ALA A 123 -22.85 0.31 8.59
C ALA A 123 -22.61 -0.77 9.68
N ALA A 124 -22.58 -2.05 9.28
CA ALA A 124 -22.41 -3.17 10.21
C ALA A 124 -20.99 -3.36 10.74
N ILE A 125 -20.00 -2.70 10.15
CA ILE A 125 -18.57 -2.87 10.44
C ILE A 125 -17.89 -1.54 10.70
N ASP A 126 -16.77 -1.58 11.40
CA ASP A 126 -15.84 -0.47 11.48
C ASP A 126 -14.82 -0.60 10.35
N VAL A 127 -14.59 0.47 9.59
CA VAL A 127 -13.63 0.45 8.49
C VAL A 127 -12.45 1.36 8.78
N VAL A 128 -11.25 0.87 8.49
CA VAL A 128 -9.99 1.61 8.64
C VAL A 128 -9.14 1.41 7.39
N ALA A 129 -8.84 2.48 6.70
CA ALA A 129 -7.83 2.45 5.64
C ALA A 129 -6.43 2.43 6.24
N VAL A 130 -5.56 1.59 5.69
CA VAL A 130 -4.17 1.45 6.14
C VAL A 130 -3.24 1.71 4.96
N THR A 131 -2.42 2.75 5.06
CA THR A 131 -1.37 3.02 4.07
C THR A 131 0.01 2.70 4.63
N LYS A 132 1.02 2.70 3.79
CA LYS A 132 2.41 2.67 4.25
C LYS A 132 2.72 3.93 5.06
N GLY A 133 3.81 3.91 5.84
CA GLY A 133 4.21 5.05 6.64
C GLY A 133 4.60 6.27 5.80
N ALA A 134 4.63 7.45 6.44
CA ALA A 134 4.91 8.75 5.83
C ALA A 134 6.28 8.85 5.10
N SER A 135 7.20 7.93 5.35
CA SER A 135 8.45 7.82 4.59
C SER A 135 8.28 7.19 3.20
N ALA A 136 7.16 6.54 2.94
CA ALA A 136 6.90 5.80 1.71
C ALA A 136 5.72 6.37 0.89
N VAL A 137 4.82 7.12 1.52
CA VAL A 137 3.67 7.78 0.88
C VAL A 137 3.51 9.20 1.42
N SER A 138 3.03 10.10 0.57
CA SER A 138 2.77 11.51 0.94
C SER A 138 1.56 11.60 1.87
N PRO A 139 1.71 12.16 3.09
CA PRO A 139 0.58 12.38 3.98
C PRO A 139 -0.50 13.30 3.40
N ASP A 140 -0.11 14.33 2.64
CA ASP A 140 -1.04 15.27 2.03
C ASP A 140 -1.92 14.59 0.97
N GLU A 141 -1.32 13.70 0.15
CA GLU A 141 -2.06 12.93 -0.84
C GLU A 141 -3.02 11.94 -0.18
N VAL A 142 -2.59 11.30 0.91
CA VAL A 142 -3.46 10.43 1.73
C VAL A 142 -4.60 11.24 2.31
N ALA A 143 -4.34 12.42 2.87
CA ALA A 143 -5.36 13.30 3.46
C ALA A 143 -6.40 13.72 2.42
N ALA A 144 -5.98 13.98 1.18
CA ALA A 144 -6.87 14.38 0.09
C ALA A 144 -7.87 13.27 -0.33
N LEU A 145 -7.52 12.00 -0.14
CA LEU A 145 -8.36 10.84 -0.47
C LEU A 145 -9.14 10.30 0.73
N ALA A 146 -8.74 10.66 1.94
CA ALA A 146 -9.29 10.11 3.18
C ALA A 146 -10.74 10.55 3.44
N THR A 147 -11.68 9.63 3.30
CA THR A 147 -13.11 9.82 3.66
C THR A 147 -13.51 9.01 4.88
N CYS A 148 -12.63 8.15 5.39
CA CYS A 148 -12.77 7.33 6.59
C CYS A 148 -11.54 7.46 7.48
N PRO A 149 -11.51 6.85 8.69
CA PRO A 149 -10.29 6.76 9.49
C PRO A 149 -9.13 6.13 8.72
N VAL A 150 -7.99 6.84 8.66
CA VAL A 150 -6.77 6.36 7.99
C VAL A 150 -5.63 6.24 9.00
N VAL A 151 -4.89 5.15 8.91
CA VAL A 151 -3.64 4.92 9.65
C VAL A 151 -2.50 4.70 8.68
N MET A 152 -1.47 5.52 8.78
CA MET A 152 -0.22 5.37 8.04
C MET A 152 0.74 4.53 8.89
N SER A 153 0.93 3.26 8.55
CA SER A 153 1.73 2.32 9.32
C SER A 153 2.44 1.29 8.43
N GLY A 154 3.75 1.42 8.28
CA GLY A 154 4.54 0.38 7.62
C GLY A 154 4.61 -0.92 8.43
N ALA A 155 4.52 -0.85 9.77
CA ALA A 155 4.51 -2.03 10.64
C ALA A 155 3.25 -2.88 10.39
N ALA A 156 2.08 -2.26 10.25
CA ALA A 156 0.84 -2.99 9.98
C ALA A 156 0.91 -3.84 8.70
N TRP A 157 1.61 -3.36 7.66
CA TRP A 157 1.82 -4.14 6.44
C TRP A 157 2.62 -5.41 6.69
N LEU A 158 3.57 -5.36 7.62
CA LEU A 158 4.37 -6.53 8.02
C LEU A 158 3.58 -7.47 8.92
N ASP A 159 2.87 -6.92 9.90
CA ASP A 159 2.08 -7.68 10.87
C ASP A 159 0.97 -8.47 10.21
N TYR A 160 0.29 -7.87 9.24
CA TYR A 160 -0.76 -8.49 8.43
C TYR A 160 -0.25 -9.15 7.15
N ARG A 161 1.08 -9.22 6.95
CA ARG A 161 1.76 -9.90 5.82
C ARG A 161 1.29 -9.44 4.45
N VAL A 162 0.95 -8.16 4.33
CA VAL A 162 0.45 -7.58 3.08
C VAL A 162 1.59 -7.39 2.10
N THR A 163 1.54 -8.12 1.00
CA THR A 163 2.56 -8.08 -0.06
C THR A 163 2.09 -7.35 -1.32
N GLY A 164 0.79 -7.09 -1.43
CA GLY A 164 0.17 -6.39 -2.55
C GLY A 164 -1.02 -5.55 -2.09
N TYR A 165 -1.59 -4.77 -2.98
CA TYR A 165 -2.75 -3.93 -2.70
C TYR A 165 -3.59 -3.74 -3.97
N PRO A 166 -4.91 -3.47 -3.86
CA PRO A 166 -5.69 -3.38 -2.60
C PRO A 166 -5.73 -4.72 -1.86
N PHE A 167 -5.65 -4.70 -0.53
CA PHE A 167 -5.77 -5.91 0.28
C PHE A 167 -6.74 -5.68 1.44
N LEU A 168 -7.63 -6.63 1.65
CA LEU A 168 -8.73 -6.56 2.60
C LEU A 168 -8.50 -7.58 3.71
N VAL A 169 -8.68 -7.16 4.96
CA VAL A 169 -8.62 -8.05 6.12
C VAL A 169 -9.79 -7.76 7.04
N LEU A 170 -10.70 -8.72 7.18
CA LEU A 170 -11.83 -8.64 8.09
C LEU A 170 -11.47 -9.30 9.42
N LEU A 171 -11.69 -8.58 10.51
CA LEU A 171 -11.30 -8.97 11.86
C LEU A 171 -12.52 -9.15 12.77
N ASP A 172 -12.45 -10.17 13.61
CA ASP A 172 -13.22 -10.25 14.85
C ASP A 172 -12.37 -9.63 15.98
N PRO A 173 -12.70 -8.41 16.44
CA PRO A 173 -11.88 -7.74 17.43
C PRO A 173 -12.00 -8.39 18.81
N VAL A 174 -13.14 -9.00 19.13
CA VAL A 174 -13.40 -9.64 20.43
C VAL A 174 -12.57 -10.92 20.56
N ALA A 175 -12.62 -11.77 19.54
CA ALA A 175 -11.82 -13.00 19.52
C ALA A 175 -10.36 -12.77 19.08
N ARG A 176 -10.01 -11.55 18.68
CA ARG A 176 -8.69 -11.16 18.13
C ARG A 176 -8.21 -12.10 17.03
N ARG A 177 -9.09 -12.37 16.08
CA ARG A 177 -8.81 -13.28 14.96
C ARG A 177 -9.15 -12.63 13.62
N ILE A 178 -8.48 -13.09 12.59
CA ILE A 178 -8.80 -12.75 11.21
C ILE A 178 -9.97 -13.67 10.78
N LEU A 179 -11.06 -13.07 10.32
CA LEU A 179 -12.22 -13.79 9.79
C LEU A 179 -12.02 -14.13 8.32
N ALA A 180 -11.51 -13.17 7.56
CA ALA A 180 -11.23 -13.33 6.14
C ALA A 180 -10.13 -12.37 5.69
N GLU A 181 -9.42 -12.74 4.63
CA GLU A 181 -8.50 -11.87 3.92
C GLU A 181 -8.61 -12.08 2.41
N SER A 182 -8.42 -11.03 1.62
CA SER A 182 -8.52 -11.08 0.17
C SER A 182 -7.74 -9.95 -0.49
N VAL A 183 -7.29 -10.19 -1.71
CA VAL A 183 -6.97 -9.11 -2.65
C VAL A 183 -8.28 -8.55 -3.19
N GLY A 184 -8.47 -7.24 -3.09
CA GLY A 184 -9.67 -6.58 -3.60
C GLY A 184 -9.51 -6.20 -5.08
N PHE A 185 -10.57 -6.36 -5.86
CA PHE A 185 -10.65 -5.92 -7.25
C PHE A 185 -11.77 -4.91 -7.46
N GLU A 186 -12.88 -5.09 -6.73
CA GLU A 186 -14.07 -4.27 -6.81
C GLU A 186 -14.61 -3.99 -5.40
N TRP A 187 -15.40 -2.93 -5.24
CA TRP A 187 -16.00 -2.61 -3.95
C TRP A 187 -16.94 -3.71 -3.45
N SER A 188 -17.62 -4.39 -4.36
CA SER A 188 -18.48 -5.55 -4.07
C SER A 188 -17.76 -6.73 -3.43
N ASP A 189 -16.43 -6.82 -3.50
CA ASP A 189 -15.65 -7.84 -2.81
C ASP A 189 -15.81 -7.75 -1.29
N ILE A 190 -16.07 -6.55 -0.76
CA ILE A 190 -16.35 -6.34 0.66
C ILE A 190 -17.67 -6.99 1.06
N ASP A 191 -18.73 -6.82 0.26
CA ASP A 191 -20.04 -7.43 0.53
C ASP A 191 -19.94 -8.98 0.51
N ALA A 192 -19.20 -9.52 -0.46
CA ALA A 192 -18.94 -10.95 -0.55
C ALA A 192 -18.15 -11.46 0.67
N MET A 193 -17.16 -10.71 1.14
CA MET A 193 -16.36 -11.04 2.33
C MET A 193 -17.24 -11.03 3.60
N LEU A 194 -18.10 -10.04 3.76
CA LEU A 194 -19.01 -9.93 4.90
C LEU A 194 -20.00 -11.11 4.94
N THR A 195 -20.62 -11.42 3.78
CA THR A 195 -21.56 -12.54 3.66
C THR A 195 -20.90 -13.88 3.99
N ALA A 196 -19.65 -14.08 3.55
CA ALA A 196 -18.91 -15.33 3.82
C ALA A 196 -18.46 -15.46 5.29
N ALA A 197 -18.32 -14.35 6.00
CA ALA A 197 -17.89 -14.33 7.40
C ALA A 197 -19.04 -14.46 8.39
N GLU A 198 -20.29 -14.36 7.94
CA GLU A 198 -21.46 -14.63 8.78
C GLU A 198 -21.44 -16.10 9.23
N PRO A 199 -21.54 -16.39 10.54
CA PRO A 199 -21.66 -17.77 11.00
C PRO A 199 -22.95 -18.35 10.39
N GLY A 200 -22.81 -19.36 9.52
CA GLY A 200 -23.97 -20.07 9.00
C GLY A 200 -24.82 -20.57 10.16
N ASP A 201 -26.09 -20.22 10.18
CA ASP A 201 -27.08 -20.78 11.07
C ASP A 201 -27.10 -22.31 10.85
N GLY A 202 -26.36 -23.05 11.68
CA GLY A 202 -26.28 -24.48 11.67
C GLY A 202 -27.08 -25.09 12.81
#